data_00263d6d7375a3d921e237f658a2bcbf
#
_entry.id   00263d6d7375a3d921e237f658a2bcbf
#
_cell.length_a   1.000
_cell.length_b   1.000
_cell.length_c   1.000
_cell.angle_alpha   90.00
_cell.angle_beta   90.00
_cell.angle_gamma   90.00
#
_symmetry.space_group_name_H-M   'P 1'
#
loop_
_entity.id
_entity.type
_entity.pdbx_description
1 polymer ?
#
loop_
_entity_poly.entity_id
_entity_poly.type
_entity_poly.pdbx_seq_one_letter_code
_entity_poly.pdbx_strand_id
1 'polypeptide(L)'
;MKKEPFVTKAQLDEIIKTYPTPFHLYDEKGIRDNAKAVKEAFSWNPGFREYFAVKATPNPYILKILQEYDMGCDCSSYTELMLSKSCGFDGKHIMFSSNDTPAEEFAYADKLGAIINLDDFTHIDFLEKTIGHIPETISCRYNPGGVFELSNGIMDNPGDSKYGMTKDQLIEAFKILKSKGAKYFGVHAFLASNTVTNEYYPKLAGELFELIVELKEKTGCDIKFVNRSEERRVGKECRSRWSPYH
;
A
#
# COMPACT_ATOMS: atom_id res chain seq x y z
N MET A 1 -8.16 -20.74 15.88
CA MET A 1 -9.53 -21.13 15.42
C MET A 1 -9.44 -22.17 14.31
N LYS A 2 -10.30 -23.18 14.32
CA LYS A 2 -10.38 -24.15 13.22
C LYS A 2 -11.01 -23.46 12.02
N LYS A 3 -10.37 -23.52 10.84
CA LYS A 3 -10.92 -22.92 9.63
C LYS A 3 -12.01 -23.80 9.06
N GLU A 4 -13.16 -23.22 8.86
CA GLU A 4 -14.25 -23.88 8.14
C GLU A 4 -14.41 -23.24 6.78
N PRO A 5 -14.61 -24.03 5.71
CA PRO A 5 -14.97 -23.50 4.41
C PRO A 5 -16.25 -22.66 4.51
N PHE A 6 -16.33 -21.55 3.80
CA PHE A 6 -17.53 -20.69 3.77
C PHE A 6 -18.65 -21.26 2.88
N VAL A 7 -18.39 -22.35 2.17
CA VAL A 7 -19.37 -23.11 1.40
C VAL A 7 -19.34 -24.58 1.82
N THR A 8 -20.49 -25.23 1.80
CA THR A 8 -20.59 -26.68 2.02
C THR A 8 -20.16 -27.45 0.77
N LYS A 9 -19.84 -28.75 0.95
CA LYS A 9 -19.54 -29.61 -0.20
C LYS A 9 -20.69 -29.64 -1.22
N ALA A 10 -21.93 -29.73 -0.75
CA ALA A 10 -23.11 -29.74 -1.63
C ALA A 10 -23.23 -28.46 -2.46
N GLN A 11 -22.98 -27.29 -1.85
CA GLN A 11 -22.95 -26.00 -2.57
C GLN A 11 -21.81 -25.98 -3.60
N LEU A 12 -20.63 -26.47 -3.24
CA LEU A 12 -19.50 -26.54 -4.17
C LEU A 12 -19.82 -27.47 -5.35
N ASP A 13 -20.43 -28.63 -5.10
CA ASP A 13 -20.83 -29.57 -6.16
C ASP A 13 -21.84 -28.93 -7.14
N GLU A 14 -22.74 -28.05 -6.67
CA GLU A 14 -23.62 -27.29 -7.57
C GLU A 14 -22.87 -26.20 -8.35
N ILE A 15 -21.94 -25.48 -7.70
CA ILE A 15 -21.15 -24.43 -8.36
C ILE A 15 -20.32 -25.02 -9.50
N ILE A 16 -19.71 -26.20 -9.30
CA ILE A 16 -18.87 -26.88 -10.30
C ILE A 16 -19.67 -27.26 -11.56
N LYS A 17 -20.95 -27.51 -11.45
CA LYS A 17 -21.79 -27.79 -12.62
C LYS A 17 -21.88 -26.61 -13.60
N THR A 18 -21.82 -25.39 -13.07
CA THR A 18 -21.91 -24.15 -13.87
C THR A 18 -20.51 -23.59 -14.19
N TYR A 19 -19.60 -23.68 -13.24
CA TYR A 19 -18.24 -23.14 -13.35
C TYR A 19 -17.22 -24.28 -13.23
N PRO A 20 -16.69 -24.79 -14.35
CA PRO A 20 -15.71 -25.87 -14.28
C PRO A 20 -14.41 -25.44 -13.61
N THR A 21 -13.78 -26.36 -12.89
CA THR A 21 -12.49 -26.15 -12.26
C THR A 21 -11.36 -26.00 -13.31
N PRO A 22 -10.30 -25.22 -13.03
CA PRO A 22 -10.06 -24.46 -11.80
C PRO A 22 -10.76 -23.10 -11.78
N PHE A 23 -11.18 -22.63 -10.58
CA PHE A 23 -11.74 -21.28 -10.39
C PHE A 23 -11.41 -20.74 -8.99
N HIS A 24 -11.47 -19.41 -8.81
CA HIS A 24 -11.40 -18.76 -7.52
C HIS A 24 -12.82 -18.49 -7.01
N LEU A 25 -13.10 -18.89 -5.77
CA LEU A 25 -14.36 -18.60 -5.10
C LEU A 25 -14.08 -17.62 -3.96
N TYR A 26 -14.75 -16.47 -3.98
CA TYR A 26 -14.56 -15.41 -2.99
C TYR A 26 -15.75 -15.35 -2.03
N ASP A 27 -15.46 -15.16 -0.73
CA ASP A 27 -16.46 -14.91 0.30
C ASP A 27 -16.74 -13.41 0.41
N GLU A 28 -17.74 -12.92 -0.31
CA GLU A 28 -18.12 -11.51 -0.27
C GLU A 28 -18.47 -11.04 1.15
N LYS A 29 -19.21 -11.86 1.91
CA LYS A 29 -19.57 -11.54 3.29
C LYS A 29 -18.31 -11.36 4.14
N GLY A 30 -17.36 -12.28 4.04
CA GLY A 30 -16.09 -12.21 4.76
C GLY A 30 -15.26 -10.99 4.37
N ILE A 31 -15.24 -10.60 3.09
CA ILE A 31 -14.58 -9.38 2.61
C ILE A 31 -15.22 -8.15 3.26
N ARG A 32 -16.55 -8.04 3.24
CA ARG A 32 -17.29 -6.92 3.84
C ARG A 32 -17.11 -6.84 5.35
N ASP A 33 -17.20 -7.96 6.04
CA ASP A 33 -17.00 -8.02 7.49
C ASP A 33 -15.58 -7.58 7.89
N ASN A 34 -14.57 -8.00 7.11
CA ASN A 34 -13.19 -7.58 7.36
C ASN A 34 -12.98 -6.08 7.08
N ALA A 35 -13.55 -5.56 6.00
CA ALA A 35 -13.49 -4.12 5.70
C ALA A 35 -14.09 -3.27 6.84
N LYS A 36 -15.24 -3.69 7.38
CA LYS A 36 -15.85 -3.05 8.55
C LYS A 36 -14.95 -3.11 9.78
N ALA A 37 -14.40 -4.29 10.07
CA ALA A 37 -13.55 -4.50 11.23
C ALA A 37 -12.28 -3.63 11.18
N VAL A 38 -11.67 -3.44 10.00
CA VAL A 38 -10.52 -2.54 9.82
C VAL A 38 -10.92 -1.10 10.08
N LYS A 39 -12.03 -0.63 9.49
CA LYS A 39 -12.52 0.74 9.75
C LYS A 39 -12.84 0.98 11.23
N GLU A 40 -13.46 0.02 11.90
CA GLU A 40 -13.78 0.11 13.32
C GLU A 40 -12.51 0.16 14.18
N ALA A 41 -11.53 -0.69 13.89
CA ALA A 41 -10.26 -0.73 14.61
C ALA A 41 -9.49 0.59 14.56
N PHE A 42 -9.65 1.37 13.49
CA PHE A 42 -9.00 2.67 13.31
C PHE A 42 -9.97 3.87 13.43
N SER A 43 -11.17 3.67 13.97
CA SER A 43 -12.18 4.74 14.13
C SER A 43 -11.74 5.90 15.01
N TRP A 44 -10.75 5.69 15.88
CA TRP A 44 -10.11 6.72 16.68
C TRP A 44 -9.30 7.74 15.85
N ASN A 45 -8.94 7.39 14.61
CA ASN A 45 -8.23 8.27 13.68
C ASN A 45 -9.14 8.61 12.49
N PRO A 46 -9.81 9.76 12.46
CA PRO A 46 -10.72 10.13 11.38
C PRO A 46 -10.03 10.32 10.03
N GLY A 47 -8.69 10.45 10.02
CA GLY A 47 -7.88 10.53 8.81
C GLY A 47 -7.43 9.17 8.25
N PHE A 48 -7.71 8.07 8.95
CA PHE A 48 -7.31 6.74 8.50
C PHE A 48 -7.99 6.34 7.20
N ARG A 49 -7.19 5.82 6.27
CA ARG A 49 -7.66 5.17 5.04
C ARG A 49 -6.84 3.94 4.74
N GLU A 50 -7.52 2.85 4.49
CA GLU A 50 -6.89 1.64 3.95
C GLU A 50 -6.75 1.77 2.43
N TYR A 51 -5.58 1.41 1.90
CA TYR A 51 -5.32 1.31 0.48
C TYR A 51 -5.04 -0.15 0.13
N PHE A 52 -5.95 -0.75 -0.61
CA PHE A 52 -5.81 -2.15 -1.00
C PHE A 52 -4.80 -2.32 -2.13
N ALA A 53 -3.81 -3.19 -1.94
CA ALA A 53 -2.82 -3.51 -2.95
C ALA A 53 -3.47 -4.25 -4.13
N VAL A 54 -3.64 -3.57 -5.25
CA VAL A 54 -4.35 -4.10 -6.43
C VAL A 54 -3.68 -5.35 -6.98
N LYS A 55 -2.35 -5.41 -6.95
CA LYS A 55 -1.56 -6.59 -7.38
C LYS A 55 -1.94 -7.89 -6.67
N ALA A 56 -2.40 -7.80 -5.42
CA ALA A 56 -2.74 -8.98 -4.61
C ALA A 56 -3.99 -9.70 -5.15
N THR A 57 -4.97 -8.94 -5.62
CA THR A 57 -6.20 -9.48 -6.23
C THR A 57 -6.80 -8.43 -7.18
N PRO A 58 -6.37 -8.38 -8.45
CA PRO A 58 -6.82 -7.38 -9.42
C PRO A 58 -8.24 -7.71 -9.95
N ASN A 59 -9.18 -7.80 -9.02
CA ASN A 59 -10.57 -8.13 -9.33
C ASN A 59 -11.47 -6.90 -9.16
N PRO A 60 -12.09 -6.39 -10.24
CA PRO A 60 -12.91 -5.17 -10.18
C PRO A 60 -14.10 -5.27 -9.22
N TYR A 61 -14.68 -6.46 -9.04
CA TYR A 61 -15.79 -6.64 -8.10
C TYR A 61 -15.33 -6.46 -6.65
N ILE A 62 -14.16 -7.00 -6.30
CA ILE A 62 -13.59 -6.84 -4.96
C ILE A 62 -13.21 -5.37 -4.71
N LEU A 63 -12.58 -4.72 -5.68
CA LEU A 63 -12.23 -3.31 -5.58
C LEU A 63 -13.47 -2.44 -5.34
N LYS A 64 -14.57 -2.69 -6.06
CA LYS A 64 -15.83 -1.96 -5.85
C LYS A 64 -16.45 -2.22 -4.47
N ILE A 65 -16.37 -3.44 -3.95
CA ILE A 65 -16.81 -3.73 -2.58
C ILE A 65 -16.00 -2.90 -1.57
N LEU A 66 -14.68 -2.83 -1.72
CA LEU A 66 -13.82 -2.07 -0.82
C LEU A 66 -14.08 -0.55 -0.93
N GLN A 67 -14.40 -0.06 -2.13
CA GLN A 67 -14.78 1.33 -2.36
C GLN A 67 -16.02 1.74 -1.55
N GLU A 68 -16.99 0.85 -1.36
CA GLU A 68 -18.18 1.12 -0.52
C GLU A 68 -17.81 1.42 0.95
N TYR A 69 -16.61 1.03 1.37
CA TYR A 69 -16.06 1.30 2.71
C TYR A 69 -15.05 2.46 2.74
N ASP A 70 -15.02 3.31 1.69
CA ASP A 70 -14.07 4.43 1.56
C ASP A 70 -12.60 3.99 1.57
N MET A 71 -12.33 2.75 1.13
CA MET A 71 -10.97 2.26 0.92
C MET A 71 -10.44 2.73 -0.44
N GLY A 72 -9.14 2.95 -0.51
CA GLY A 72 -8.44 3.29 -1.76
C GLY A 72 -7.78 2.08 -2.41
N CYS A 73 -7.05 2.36 -3.49
CA CYS A 73 -6.21 1.40 -4.20
C CYS A 73 -4.75 1.80 -4.08
N ASP A 74 -3.88 0.85 -3.74
CA ASP A 74 -2.43 0.98 -3.90
C ASP A 74 -2.02 0.27 -5.19
N CYS A 75 -1.48 1.05 -6.12
CA CYS A 75 -1.11 0.63 -7.47
C CYS A 75 0.39 0.68 -7.63
N SER A 76 0.97 -0.34 -8.24
CA SER A 76 2.40 -0.45 -8.53
C SER A 76 2.73 -0.57 -10.01
N SER A 77 1.74 -0.42 -10.89
CA SER A 77 1.91 -0.50 -12.35
C SER A 77 0.83 0.28 -13.11
N TYR A 78 1.10 0.53 -14.39
CA TYR A 78 0.16 1.18 -15.30
C TYR A 78 -1.19 0.46 -15.38
N THR A 79 -1.17 -0.87 -15.47
CA THR A 79 -2.39 -1.68 -15.58
C THR A 79 -3.23 -1.63 -14.31
N GLU A 80 -2.61 -1.53 -13.14
CA GLU A 80 -3.31 -1.37 -11.87
C GLU A 80 -3.95 0.02 -11.75
N LEU A 81 -3.29 1.08 -12.21
CA LEU A 81 -3.88 2.42 -12.33
C LEU A 81 -5.10 2.42 -13.27
N MET A 82 -5.00 1.77 -14.43
CA MET A 82 -6.11 1.63 -15.37
C MET A 82 -7.30 0.88 -14.74
N LEU A 83 -7.02 -0.23 -14.06
CA LEU A 83 -8.05 -1.01 -13.39
C LEU A 83 -8.75 -0.20 -12.29
N SER A 84 -7.97 0.48 -11.45
CA SER A 84 -8.52 1.35 -10.40
C SER A 84 -9.40 2.45 -10.98
N LYS A 85 -8.95 3.11 -12.05
CA LYS A 85 -9.75 4.11 -12.76
C LYS A 85 -11.04 3.53 -13.33
N SER A 86 -10.98 2.35 -13.92
CA SER A 86 -12.18 1.68 -14.48
C SER A 86 -13.20 1.28 -13.40
N CYS A 87 -12.73 1.08 -12.16
CA CYS A 87 -13.59 0.84 -11.00
C CYS A 87 -14.15 2.13 -10.38
N GLY A 88 -13.74 3.31 -10.85
CA GLY A 88 -14.23 4.61 -10.38
C GLY A 88 -13.38 5.24 -9.27
N PHE A 89 -12.17 4.74 -9.03
CA PHE A 89 -11.23 5.41 -8.14
C PHE A 89 -10.53 6.56 -8.85
N ASP A 90 -10.24 7.62 -8.10
CA ASP A 90 -9.47 8.77 -8.55
C ASP A 90 -8.86 9.54 -7.37
N GLY A 91 -7.98 10.50 -7.69
CA GLY A 91 -7.38 11.42 -6.75
C GLY A 91 -6.78 10.73 -5.53
N LYS A 92 -7.11 11.24 -4.37
CA LYS A 92 -6.60 10.74 -3.08
C LYS A 92 -7.01 9.30 -2.72
N HIS A 93 -7.83 8.66 -3.53
CA HIS A 93 -8.19 7.24 -3.35
C HIS A 93 -7.24 6.30 -4.11
N ILE A 94 -6.26 6.84 -4.81
CA ILE A 94 -5.20 6.07 -5.45
C ILE A 94 -3.86 6.47 -4.82
N MET A 95 -3.16 5.49 -4.27
CA MET A 95 -1.74 5.56 -3.94
C MET A 95 -0.98 4.90 -5.09
N PHE A 96 0.08 5.54 -5.57
CA PHE A 96 0.93 4.96 -6.59
C PHE A 96 2.33 4.74 -6.02
N SER A 97 2.68 3.48 -5.74
CA SER A 97 3.91 3.07 -5.08
C SER A 97 4.68 2.06 -5.94
N SER A 98 5.28 2.54 -7.01
CA SER A 98 6.11 1.75 -7.93
C SER A 98 7.59 1.92 -7.61
N ASN A 99 8.39 0.88 -7.85
CA ASN A 99 9.83 0.88 -7.57
C ASN A 99 10.67 1.14 -8.83
N ASP A 100 10.22 0.58 -9.96
CA ASP A 100 10.86 0.74 -11.27
C ASP A 100 9.85 1.40 -12.21
N THR A 101 9.77 2.72 -12.11
CA THR A 101 8.65 3.50 -12.63
C THR A 101 8.98 4.13 -13.99
N PRO A 102 8.38 3.63 -15.07
CA PRO A 102 8.47 4.29 -16.39
C PRO A 102 7.79 5.68 -16.41
N ALA A 103 8.21 6.52 -17.33
CA ALA A 103 7.67 7.89 -17.46
C ALA A 103 6.14 7.91 -17.65
N GLU A 104 5.61 7.02 -18.47
CA GLU A 104 4.17 6.93 -18.72
C GLU A 104 3.34 6.59 -17.49
N GLU A 105 3.91 5.85 -16.54
CA GLU A 105 3.23 5.52 -15.27
C GLU A 105 3.13 6.73 -14.36
N PHE A 106 4.21 7.50 -14.22
CA PHE A 106 4.18 8.78 -13.50
C PHE A 106 3.20 9.76 -14.14
N ALA A 107 3.24 9.90 -15.46
CA ALA A 107 2.32 10.79 -16.17
C ALA A 107 0.85 10.39 -16.00
N TYR A 108 0.58 9.08 -15.99
CA TYR A 108 -0.79 8.60 -15.80
C TYR A 108 -1.25 8.71 -14.35
N ALA A 109 -0.38 8.43 -13.37
CA ALA A 109 -0.68 8.61 -11.96
C ALA A 109 -0.99 10.09 -11.64
N ASP A 110 -0.19 11.02 -12.15
CA ASP A 110 -0.44 12.46 -12.03
C ASP A 110 -1.76 12.88 -12.66
N LYS A 111 -2.04 12.43 -13.88
CA LYS A 111 -3.32 12.68 -14.57
C LYS A 111 -4.54 12.20 -13.77
N LEU A 112 -4.42 11.13 -13.01
CA LEU A 112 -5.46 10.62 -12.12
C LEU A 112 -5.56 11.40 -10.81
N GLY A 113 -4.59 12.28 -10.51
CA GLY A 113 -4.46 12.96 -9.23
C GLY A 113 -4.06 12.02 -8.08
N ALA A 114 -3.43 10.88 -8.40
CA ALA A 114 -2.98 9.90 -7.42
C ALA A 114 -1.91 10.47 -6.50
N ILE A 115 -1.83 9.96 -5.28
CA ILE A 115 -0.72 10.25 -4.38
C ILE A 115 0.48 9.44 -4.84
N ILE A 116 1.51 10.11 -5.36
CA ILE A 116 2.72 9.45 -5.85
C ILE A 116 3.68 9.25 -4.70
N ASN A 117 4.19 8.02 -4.56
CA ASN A 117 5.25 7.66 -3.64
C ASN A 117 6.56 7.42 -4.41
N LEU A 118 7.58 8.20 -4.08
CA LEU A 118 8.90 8.05 -4.67
C LEU A 118 9.71 6.99 -3.91
N ASP A 119 10.12 5.96 -4.62
CA ASP A 119 10.91 4.87 -4.05
C ASP A 119 12.39 5.21 -3.93
N ASP A 120 12.91 6.04 -4.84
CA ASP A 120 14.31 6.40 -4.93
C ASP A 120 14.52 7.92 -5.05
N PHE A 121 15.67 8.38 -4.60
CA PHE A 121 16.04 9.80 -4.64
C PHE A 121 16.09 10.35 -6.07
N THR A 122 16.54 9.55 -7.03
CA THR A 122 16.63 9.93 -8.44
C THR A 122 15.25 10.12 -9.10
N HIS A 123 14.22 9.55 -8.52
CA HIS A 123 12.85 9.73 -8.99
C HIS A 123 12.35 11.19 -8.91
N ILE A 124 12.96 12.04 -8.06
CA ILE A 124 12.55 13.44 -7.91
C ILE A 124 12.71 14.20 -9.23
N ASP A 125 13.91 14.19 -9.78
CA ASP A 125 14.19 14.89 -11.05
C ASP A 125 13.53 14.18 -12.23
N PHE A 126 13.42 12.86 -12.19
CA PHE A 126 12.75 12.10 -13.23
C PHE A 126 11.23 12.39 -13.27
N LEU A 127 10.57 12.48 -12.12
CA LEU A 127 9.17 12.87 -12.03
C LEU A 127 8.95 14.27 -12.57
N GLU A 128 9.71 15.28 -12.07
CA GLU A 128 9.59 16.66 -12.51
C GLU A 128 9.81 16.79 -14.03
N LYS A 129 10.84 16.12 -14.57
CA LYS A 129 11.10 16.10 -16.01
C LYS A 129 9.96 15.47 -16.81
N THR A 130 9.31 14.47 -16.25
CA THR A 130 8.24 13.71 -16.92
C THR A 130 6.92 14.48 -16.97
N ILE A 131 6.52 15.07 -15.85
CA ILE A 131 5.19 15.72 -15.76
C ILE A 131 5.25 17.26 -15.73
N GLY A 132 6.46 17.84 -15.65
CA GLY A 132 6.68 19.28 -15.70
C GLY A 132 6.48 20.02 -14.37
N HIS A 133 6.19 19.33 -13.29
CA HIS A 133 5.99 19.89 -11.95
C HIS A 133 6.21 18.83 -10.87
N ILE A 134 6.18 19.24 -9.60
CA ILE A 134 6.07 18.32 -8.45
C ILE A 134 4.66 18.45 -7.87
N PRO A 135 3.93 17.32 -7.63
CA PRO A 135 2.60 17.37 -7.04
C PRO A 135 2.61 18.02 -5.64
N GLU A 136 1.52 18.73 -5.30
CA GLU A 136 1.40 19.35 -3.97
C GLU A 136 1.47 18.34 -2.82
N THR A 137 0.95 17.14 -3.04
CA THR A 137 1.01 16.02 -2.10
C THR A 137 1.90 14.93 -2.67
N ILE A 138 2.98 14.62 -1.97
CA ILE A 138 3.99 13.64 -2.40
C ILE A 138 4.43 12.78 -1.22
N SER A 139 4.75 11.53 -1.48
CA SER A 139 5.29 10.60 -0.48
C SER A 139 6.67 10.09 -0.90
N CYS A 140 7.50 9.76 0.08
CA CYS A 140 8.78 9.11 -0.16
C CYS A 140 8.90 7.84 0.68
N ARG A 141 9.51 6.81 0.11
CA ARG A 141 9.76 5.55 0.80
C ARG A 141 11.02 5.65 1.64
N TYR A 142 10.86 5.31 2.91
CA TYR A 142 11.95 5.23 3.88
C TYR A 142 12.55 3.82 3.90
N ASN A 143 13.87 3.76 3.95
CA ASN A 143 14.65 2.58 4.24
C ASN A 143 15.51 2.84 5.50
N PRO A 144 15.26 2.17 6.62
CA PRO A 144 16.02 2.37 7.86
C PRO A 144 17.47 1.87 7.76
N GLY A 145 17.78 1.04 6.74
CA GLY A 145 19.07 0.34 6.69
C GLY A 145 19.18 -0.76 7.74
N GLY A 146 20.35 -1.41 7.80
CA GLY A 146 20.66 -2.43 8.81
C GLY A 146 19.85 -3.71 8.69
N VAL A 147 19.67 -4.40 9.81
CA VAL A 147 18.91 -5.65 9.95
C VAL A 147 17.61 -5.37 10.69
N PHE A 148 16.49 -5.78 10.12
CA PHE A 148 15.21 -5.71 10.81
C PHE A 148 14.95 -7.05 11.51
N GLU A 149 15.07 -7.08 12.84
CA GLU A 149 15.04 -8.31 13.65
C GLU A 149 13.77 -9.16 13.52
N LEU A 150 12.66 -8.56 13.11
CA LEU A 150 11.38 -9.26 12.91
C LEU A 150 11.18 -9.75 11.46
N SER A 151 12.22 -9.65 10.63
CA SER A 151 12.21 -10.22 9.28
C SER A 151 12.09 -11.75 9.35
N ASN A 152 11.28 -12.31 8.48
CA ASN A 152 11.12 -13.77 8.35
C ASN A 152 12.04 -14.38 7.27
N GLY A 153 13.02 -13.62 6.79
CA GLY A 153 13.97 -14.05 5.76
C GLY A 153 13.41 -14.17 4.34
N ILE A 154 12.17 -13.71 4.10
CA ILE A 154 11.56 -13.70 2.77
C ILE A 154 11.98 -12.47 1.98
N MET A 155 12.21 -11.36 2.65
CA MET A 155 12.76 -10.14 2.08
C MET A 155 14.20 -9.95 2.53
N ASP A 156 14.99 -9.27 1.71
CA ASP A 156 16.32 -8.80 2.09
C ASP A 156 16.23 -7.89 3.32
N ASN A 157 17.30 -7.88 4.14
CA ASN A 157 17.39 -6.90 5.20
C ASN A 157 17.36 -5.48 4.59
N PRO A 158 16.81 -4.49 5.30
CA PRO A 158 16.80 -3.11 4.81
C PRO A 158 18.17 -2.59 4.36
N GLY A 159 19.25 -3.01 5.04
CA GLY A 159 20.62 -2.64 4.68
C GLY A 159 21.12 -3.23 3.36
N ASP A 160 20.57 -4.37 2.95
CA ASP A 160 20.91 -5.07 1.70
C ASP A 160 19.91 -4.72 0.58
N SER A 161 18.82 -4.05 0.90
CA SER A 161 17.74 -3.71 -0.02
C SER A 161 18.06 -2.45 -0.81
N LYS A 162 17.80 -2.48 -2.11
CA LYS A 162 17.90 -1.31 -3.01
C LYS A 162 16.72 -0.35 -2.93
N TYR A 163 15.67 -0.68 -2.17
CA TYR A 163 14.42 0.07 -2.14
C TYR A 163 14.39 1.08 -1.01
N GLY A 164 13.85 2.27 -1.33
CA GLY A 164 13.66 3.35 -0.38
C GLY A 164 14.91 4.21 -0.16
N MET A 165 14.68 5.37 0.45
CA MET A 165 15.69 6.36 0.79
C MET A 165 16.17 6.19 2.22
N THR A 166 17.46 6.32 2.45
CA THR A 166 18.02 6.46 3.82
C THR A 166 17.45 7.72 4.49
N LYS A 167 17.61 7.83 5.80
CA LYS A 167 17.15 9.01 6.56
C LYS A 167 17.75 10.32 6.02
N ASP A 168 19.03 10.35 5.71
CA ASP A 168 19.70 11.55 5.20
C ASP A 168 19.21 11.90 3.80
N GLN A 169 19.05 10.90 2.93
CA GLN A 169 18.44 11.10 1.60
C GLN A 169 17.00 11.62 1.71
N LEU A 170 16.22 11.10 2.68
CA LEU A 170 14.84 11.52 2.88
C LEU A 170 14.74 12.98 3.34
N ILE A 171 15.64 13.41 4.26
CA ILE A 171 15.73 14.81 4.69
C ILE A 171 16.04 15.72 3.51
N GLU A 172 17.00 15.35 2.67
CA GLU A 172 17.38 16.13 1.50
C GLU A 172 16.26 16.12 0.45
N ALA A 173 15.66 14.96 0.18
CA ALA A 173 14.52 14.82 -0.72
C ALA A 173 13.36 15.75 -0.33
N PHE A 174 13.02 15.81 0.95
CA PHE A 174 11.93 16.66 1.43
C PHE A 174 12.23 18.14 1.24
N LYS A 175 13.48 18.59 1.47
CA LYS A 175 13.89 19.97 1.20
C LYS A 175 13.78 20.31 -0.27
N ILE A 176 14.26 19.42 -1.15
CA ILE A 176 14.22 19.61 -2.61
C ILE A 176 12.75 19.65 -3.08
N LEU A 177 11.94 18.66 -2.69
CA LEU A 177 10.52 18.60 -3.08
C LEU A 177 9.76 19.85 -2.61
N LYS A 178 10.03 20.32 -1.38
CA LYS A 178 9.45 21.57 -0.85
C LYS A 178 9.85 22.77 -1.70
N SER A 179 11.11 22.90 -2.07
CA SER A 179 11.59 23.99 -2.94
C SER A 179 10.99 23.95 -4.33
N LYS A 180 10.60 22.77 -4.82
CA LYS A 180 9.93 22.53 -6.10
C LYS A 180 8.40 22.66 -6.05
N GLY A 181 7.81 22.99 -4.89
CA GLY A 181 6.39 23.32 -4.76
C GLY A 181 5.53 22.30 -4.00
N ALA A 182 6.08 21.19 -3.51
CA ALA A 182 5.34 20.28 -2.66
C ALA A 182 4.97 20.96 -1.33
N LYS A 183 3.73 20.74 -0.88
CA LYS A 183 3.17 21.35 0.34
C LYS A 183 2.91 20.31 1.44
N TYR A 184 2.44 19.13 1.05
CA TYR A 184 2.02 18.07 1.94
C TYR A 184 2.84 16.81 1.67
N PHE A 185 3.35 16.23 2.74
CA PHE A 185 4.31 15.14 2.64
C PHE A 185 3.77 13.87 3.29
N GLY A 186 4.14 12.73 2.73
CA GLY A 186 3.95 11.43 3.32
C GLY A 186 5.27 10.67 3.48
N VAL A 187 5.30 9.77 4.44
CA VAL A 187 6.39 8.80 4.61
C VAL A 187 5.83 7.42 4.43
N HIS A 188 6.43 6.65 3.55
CA HIS A 188 6.07 5.26 3.29
C HIS A 188 7.18 4.33 3.77
N ALA A 189 6.83 3.20 4.36
CA ALA A 189 7.78 2.12 4.64
C ALA A 189 7.18 0.75 4.40
N PHE A 190 8.01 -0.14 3.87
CA PHE A 190 7.70 -1.55 3.64
C PHE A 190 8.95 -2.37 3.94
N LEU A 191 9.01 -2.99 5.12
CA LEU A 191 10.23 -3.64 5.64
C LEU A 191 10.12 -5.17 5.75
N ALA A 192 8.92 -5.71 5.72
CA ALA A 192 8.71 -7.14 5.82
C ALA A 192 7.43 -7.57 5.08
N SER A 193 7.46 -8.77 4.52
CA SER A 193 6.29 -9.41 3.95
C SER A 193 6.05 -10.77 4.60
N ASN A 194 4.82 -11.28 4.47
CA ASN A 194 4.47 -12.62 4.99
C ASN A 194 4.72 -12.80 6.50
N THR A 195 4.61 -11.76 7.31
CA THR A 195 4.73 -11.84 8.76
C THR A 195 3.61 -12.70 9.35
N VAL A 196 3.93 -13.50 10.36
CA VAL A 196 2.97 -14.41 11.02
C VAL A 196 2.51 -13.90 12.39
N THR A 197 3.15 -12.85 12.90
CA THR A 197 2.83 -12.20 14.18
C THR A 197 2.45 -10.74 13.99
N ASN A 198 1.89 -10.11 15.02
CA ASN A 198 1.51 -8.69 14.99
C ASN A 198 2.59 -7.76 15.57
N GLU A 199 3.70 -8.29 16.07
CA GLU A 199 4.77 -7.53 16.75
C GLU A 199 5.48 -6.54 15.82
N TYR A 200 5.55 -6.88 14.55
CA TYR A 200 6.10 -6.04 13.49
C TYR A 200 5.45 -4.66 13.41
N TYR A 201 4.11 -4.63 13.48
CA TYR A 201 3.34 -3.41 13.19
C TYR A 201 3.56 -2.26 14.18
N PRO A 202 3.47 -2.49 15.51
CA PRO A 202 3.74 -1.44 16.49
C PRO A 202 5.18 -0.94 16.43
N LYS A 203 6.16 -1.85 16.21
CA LYS A 203 7.58 -1.47 16.12
C LYS A 203 7.81 -0.54 14.93
N LEU A 204 7.36 -0.93 13.73
CA LEU A 204 7.48 -0.10 12.54
C LEU A 204 6.76 1.25 12.71
N ALA A 205 5.55 1.23 13.27
CA ALA A 205 4.82 2.48 13.51
C ALA A 205 5.57 3.42 14.45
N GLY A 206 6.17 2.90 15.53
CA GLY A 206 6.99 3.68 16.45
C GLY A 206 8.19 4.33 15.75
N GLU A 207 8.95 3.56 14.99
CA GLU A 207 10.10 4.06 14.21
C GLU A 207 9.67 5.15 13.20
N LEU A 208 8.54 4.97 12.53
CA LEU A 208 8.03 5.97 11.59
C LEU A 208 7.56 7.25 12.31
N PHE A 209 6.95 7.15 13.48
CA PHE A 209 6.54 8.34 14.24
C PHE A 209 7.73 9.13 14.76
N GLU A 210 8.80 8.46 15.23
CA GLU A 210 10.05 9.14 15.59
C GLU A 210 10.69 9.82 14.39
N LEU A 211 10.73 9.13 13.25
CA LEU A 211 11.27 9.68 12.00
C LEU A 211 10.53 10.94 11.54
N ILE A 212 9.19 10.97 11.58
CA ILE A 212 8.43 12.14 11.13
C ILE A 212 8.63 13.36 12.03
N VAL A 213 8.85 13.15 13.35
CA VAL A 213 9.21 14.24 14.26
C VAL A 213 10.54 14.87 13.83
N GLU A 214 11.56 14.04 13.61
CA GLU A 214 12.88 14.49 13.18
C GLU A 214 12.84 15.17 11.80
N LEU A 215 12.10 14.57 10.84
CA LEU A 215 11.92 15.16 9.50
C LEU A 215 11.26 16.54 9.57
N LYS A 216 10.23 16.69 10.40
CA LYS A 216 9.54 17.97 10.58
C LYS A 216 10.48 19.03 11.16
N GLU A 217 11.27 18.67 12.17
CA GLU A 217 12.25 19.56 12.78
C GLU A 217 13.34 20.00 11.81
N LYS A 218 13.89 19.08 11.02
CA LYS A 218 15.00 19.35 10.09
C LYS A 218 14.62 20.01 8.79
N THR A 219 13.37 19.82 8.35
CA THR A 219 12.91 20.29 7.02
C THR A 219 11.81 21.34 7.08
N GLY A 220 11.10 21.43 8.19
CA GLY A 220 9.90 22.26 8.33
C GLY A 220 8.78 21.85 7.35
N CYS A 221 8.78 20.60 6.87
CA CYS A 221 7.75 20.08 5.98
C CYS A 221 6.47 19.73 6.75
N ASP A 222 5.32 19.89 6.11
CA ASP A 222 4.02 19.52 6.67
C ASP A 222 3.71 18.05 6.32
N ILE A 223 4.08 17.14 7.24
CA ILE A 223 3.87 15.70 7.07
C ILE A 223 2.45 15.35 7.48
N LYS A 224 1.65 14.91 6.51
CA LYS A 224 0.21 14.66 6.67
C LYS A 224 -0.14 13.21 6.94
N PHE A 225 0.68 12.27 6.46
CA PHE A 225 0.37 10.86 6.62
C PHE A 225 1.62 10.00 6.69
N VAL A 226 1.43 8.83 7.28
CA VAL A 226 2.38 7.74 7.29
C VAL A 226 1.70 6.55 6.61
N ASN A 227 2.31 6.06 5.55
CA ASN A 227 1.88 4.85 4.87
C ASN A 227 2.76 3.68 5.34
N ARG A 228 2.14 2.79 6.07
CA ARG A 228 2.76 1.56 6.51
C ARG A 228 2.27 0.44 5.61
N SER A 229 2.97 0.24 4.52
CA SER A 229 2.69 -0.82 3.57
C SER A 229 3.29 -2.13 4.04
N GLU A 230 2.53 -3.19 3.98
CA GLU A 230 2.99 -4.54 4.22
C GLU A 230 2.13 -5.59 3.53
N GLU A 231 2.79 -6.63 3.05
CA GLU A 231 2.13 -7.89 2.71
C GLU A 231 2.21 -8.80 3.93
N ARG A 232 1.15 -8.81 4.71
CA ARG A 232 1.01 -9.82 5.73
C ARG A 232 0.74 -11.15 5.05
N ARG A 233 1.66 -12.12 5.17
CA ARG A 233 1.25 -13.52 5.08
C ARG A 233 0.40 -13.76 6.29
N VAL A 234 -0.86 -13.56 6.10
CA VAL A 234 -1.79 -13.84 7.13
C VAL A 234 -1.62 -15.30 7.46
N GLY A 235 -1.28 -15.53 8.69
CA GLY A 235 -1.35 -16.83 9.28
C GLY A 235 -2.65 -17.50 8.90
N LYS A 236 -2.83 -18.73 9.26
CA LYS A 236 -4.00 -19.56 8.93
C LYS A 236 -5.35 -18.82 8.91
N GLU A 237 -5.49 -17.69 9.59
CA GLU A 237 -6.72 -16.90 9.72
C GLU A 237 -7.06 -15.99 8.55
N CYS A 238 -6.09 -15.47 7.82
CA CYS A 238 -6.36 -14.64 6.65
C CYS A 238 -6.48 -15.44 5.35
N ARG A 239 -5.87 -16.63 5.31
CA ARG A 239 -6.10 -17.55 4.19
C ARG A 239 -7.57 -17.88 4.00
N SER A 240 -8.35 -17.85 5.09
CA SER A 240 -9.80 -18.11 5.02
C SER A 240 -10.61 -16.91 4.56
N ARG A 241 -10.05 -15.69 4.56
CA ARG A 241 -10.79 -14.48 4.23
C ARG A 241 -10.50 -13.93 2.83
N TRP A 242 -9.28 -14.17 2.32
CA TRP A 242 -8.83 -13.57 1.06
C TRP A 242 -8.44 -14.57 -0.02
N SER A 243 -7.96 -15.75 0.36
CA SER A 243 -7.69 -16.85 -0.57
C SER A 243 -7.76 -18.18 0.18
N PRO A 244 -8.55 -19.14 -0.29
CA PRO A 244 -8.60 -20.48 0.31
C PRO A 244 -7.40 -21.36 -0.01
N TYR A 245 -6.48 -20.90 -0.88
CA TYR A 245 -5.39 -21.70 -1.40
C TYR A 245 -4.03 -21.00 -1.27
N HIS A 246 -3.41 -21.16 -0.13
CA HIS A 246 -1.95 -21.25 0.09
C HIS A 246 -1.68 -22.01 1.36
#